data_49981f14036dde542e64845494d8a6dc
#
_entry.id   49981f14036dde542e64845494d8a6dc
#
_cell.length_a   1.000
_cell.length_b   1.000
_cell.length_c   1.000
_cell.angle_alpha   90.00
_cell.angle_beta   90.00
_cell.angle_gamma   90.00
#
_symmetry.space_group_name_H-M   'P 1'
#
loop_
_entity.id
_entity.type
_entity.pdbx_description
1 polymer ?
#
loop_
_entity_poly.entity_id
_entity_poly.type
_entity_poly.pdbx_seq_one_letter_code
_entity_poly.pdbx_strand_id
1 'polypeptide(L)'
;MAINQTPNIHKLIICANVFVRKDGKYLLLKRSHLKKYAPNVIHPIGGKVDLDENPFTGAQRELLEEAGIKVKNMRLEAVIMEIKPVKDDDKNWLIFHFFADYDSGDLITTEEGEFVYLSIEEISKQDLFPSVKPIIGHILNPNDGTVFFTVTYNENGKVIEQSKSINLCIV
;
A
#
# COMPACT_ATOMS: atom_id res chain seq x y z
N MET A 1 9.05 10.53 33.58
CA MET A 1 10.05 9.75 32.82
C MET A 1 10.87 10.72 31.99
N ALA A 2 12.20 10.75 32.14
CA ALA A 2 13.03 11.54 31.25
C ALA A 2 13.00 10.91 29.86
N ILE A 3 12.58 11.67 28.87
CA ILE A 3 12.67 11.24 27.47
C ILE A 3 14.17 11.14 27.17
N ASN A 4 14.63 9.98 26.73
CA ASN A 4 16.02 9.77 26.36
C ASN A 4 16.42 10.80 25.30
N GLN A 5 17.47 11.58 25.58
CA GLN A 5 17.89 12.65 24.69
C GLN A 5 18.60 12.20 23.41
N THR A 6 18.88 10.91 23.27
CA THR A 6 19.40 10.30 22.04
C THR A 6 18.50 9.14 21.61
N PRO A 7 17.24 9.43 21.23
CA PRO A 7 16.35 8.36 20.80
C PRO A 7 16.84 7.77 19.48
N ASN A 8 16.67 6.45 19.35
CA ASN A 8 16.64 5.84 18.02
C ASN A 8 15.43 6.41 17.27
N ILE A 9 15.61 7.53 16.58
CA ILE A 9 14.55 8.15 15.80
C ILE A 9 14.40 7.33 14.52
N HIS A 10 13.24 6.72 14.32
CA HIS A 10 12.90 6.13 13.04
C HIS A 10 12.67 7.25 12.02
N LYS A 11 13.45 7.24 10.95
CA LYS A 11 13.15 8.05 9.78
C LYS A 11 12.15 7.27 8.92
N LEU A 12 10.92 7.75 8.87
CA LEU A 12 9.84 7.07 8.17
C LEU A 12 9.33 7.90 7.00
N ILE A 13 9.08 7.23 5.87
CA ILE A 13 8.16 7.69 4.85
C ILE A 13 6.84 7.00 5.14
N ILE A 14 5.78 7.77 5.35
CA ILE A 14 4.44 7.25 5.55
C ILE A 14 3.71 7.23 4.20
N CYS A 15 3.13 6.10 3.85
CA CYS A 15 2.36 5.92 2.63
C CYS A 15 0.97 5.35 2.95
N ALA A 16 0.01 5.64 2.09
CA ALA A 16 -1.34 5.13 2.19
C ALA A 16 -1.84 4.70 0.81
N ASN A 17 -2.26 3.45 0.69
CA ASN A 17 -2.68 2.84 -0.56
C ASN A 17 -4.07 2.23 -0.41
N VAL A 18 -4.83 2.18 -1.50
CA VAL A 18 -6.20 1.67 -1.50
C VAL A 18 -6.40 0.61 -2.58
N PHE A 19 -6.91 -0.54 -2.17
CA PHE A 19 -7.47 -1.54 -3.06
C PHE A 19 -8.94 -1.21 -3.30
N VAL A 20 -9.25 -0.70 -4.48
CA VAL A 20 -10.61 -0.25 -4.82
C VAL A 20 -11.36 -1.35 -5.54
N ARG A 21 -12.49 -1.79 -4.98
CA ARG A 21 -13.38 -2.77 -5.63
C ARG A 21 -14.48 -2.04 -6.41
N LYS A 22 -14.68 -2.48 -7.66
CA LYS A 22 -15.76 -2.04 -8.54
C LYS A 22 -16.29 -3.22 -9.34
N ASP A 23 -17.58 -3.48 -9.31
CA ASP A 23 -18.26 -4.52 -10.11
C ASP A 23 -17.60 -5.92 -10.00
N GLY A 24 -17.20 -6.30 -8.78
CA GLY A 24 -16.55 -7.57 -8.50
C GLY A 24 -15.09 -7.68 -8.93
N LYS A 25 -14.50 -6.63 -9.50
CA LYS A 25 -13.08 -6.51 -9.85
C LYS A 25 -12.38 -5.47 -8.98
N TYR A 26 -11.05 -5.52 -9.00
CA TYR A 26 -10.19 -4.56 -8.30
C TYR A 26 -9.55 -3.61 -9.30
N LEU A 27 -9.70 -2.33 -9.05
CA LEU A 27 -8.99 -1.28 -9.76
C LEU A 27 -7.60 -1.14 -9.13
N LEU A 28 -6.58 -1.39 -9.91
CA LEU A 28 -5.18 -1.37 -9.52
C LEU A 28 -4.37 -0.58 -10.55
N LEU A 29 -3.16 -0.22 -10.18
CA LEU A 29 -2.22 0.48 -11.04
C LEU A 29 -1.13 -0.50 -11.50
N LYS A 30 -0.97 -0.67 -12.81
CA LYS A 30 0.23 -1.26 -13.39
C LYS A 30 1.28 -0.15 -13.52
N ARG A 31 2.29 -0.19 -12.66
CA ARG A 31 3.31 0.86 -12.56
C ARG A 31 4.02 1.06 -13.89
N SER A 32 4.30 2.32 -14.22
CA SER A 32 5.05 2.68 -15.42
C SER A 32 6.41 1.97 -15.47
N HIS A 33 6.80 1.55 -16.67
CA HIS A 33 8.13 1.00 -16.94
C HIS A 33 9.28 2.01 -16.70
N LEU A 34 8.95 3.29 -16.60
CA LEU A 34 9.91 4.38 -16.33
C LEU A 34 10.22 4.53 -14.83
N LYS A 35 9.49 3.86 -13.95
CA LYS A 35 9.75 3.93 -12.51
C LYS A 35 11.06 3.25 -12.16
N LYS A 36 11.91 3.93 -11.37
CA LYS A 36 13.22 3.39 -10.94
C LYS A 36 13.09 2.20 -9.98
N TYR A 37 12.02 2.18 -9.19
CA TYR A 37 11.75 1.13 -8.22
C TYR A 37 10.49 0.37 -8.59
N ALA A 38 10.60 -0.96 -8.67
CA ALA A 38 9.52 -1.88 -9.04
C ALA A 38 8.70 -1.43 -10.28
N PRO A 39 9.32 -1.28 -11.48
CA PRO A 39 8.57 -0.99 -12.71
C PRO A 39 7.72 -2.18 -13.13
N ASN A 40 6.64 -1.93 -13.88
CA ASN A 40 5.73 -2.92 -14.48
C ASN A 40 4.95 -3.83 -13.50
N VAL A 41 5.11 -3.69 -12.19
CA VAL A 41 4.36 -4.47 -11.20
C VAL A 41 2.97 -3.88 -10.96
N ILE A 42 2.07 -4.72 -10.51
CA ILE A 42 0.73 -4.30 -10.05
C ILE A 42 0.83 -3.78 -8.61
N HIS A 43 0.23 -2.62 -8.38
CA HIS A 43 0.23 -1.90 -7.11
C HIS A 43 -1.17 -1.32 -6.82
N PRO A 44 -1.62 -1.23 -5.57
CA PRO A 44 -2.79 -0.43 -5.21
C PRO A 44 -2.55 1.06 -5.47
N ILE A 45 -3.62 1.82 -5.66
CA ILE A 45 -3.55 3.27 -5.91
C ILE A 45 -3.23 3.99 -4.59
N GLY A 46 -2.36 4.98 -4.63
CA GLY A 46 -1.99 5.79 -3.47
C GLY A 46 -0.53 6.19 -3.44
N GLY A 47 -0.15 6.95 -2.44
CA GLY A 47 1.15 7.56 -2.36
C GLY A 47 1.58 7.95 -0.96
N LYS A 48 2.38 9.01 -0.86
CA LYS A 48 2.88 9.51 0.41
C LYS A 48 1.82 10.31 1.13
N VAL A 49 1.79 10.16 2.45
CA VAL A 49 0.98 10.96 3.35
C VAL A 49 1.71 12.27 3.63
N ASP A 50 1.04 13.40 3.46
CA ASP A 50 1.59 14.72 3.73
C ASP A 50 1.69 15.00 5.24
N LEU A 51 2.47 16.03 5.60
CA LEU A 51 2.81 16.32 7.01
C LEU A 51 1.59 16.72 7.86
N ASP A 52 0.56 17.27 7.25
CA ASP A 52 -0.62 17.83 7.90
C ASP A 52 -1.87 16.96 7.78
N GLU A 53 -1.71 15.72 7.29
CA GLU A 53 -2.82 14.78 7.15
C GLU A 53 -2.53 13.43 7.85
N ASN A 54 -3.57 12.65 8.04
CA ASN A 54 -3.45 11.27 8.50
C ASN A 54 -3.52 10.28 7.32
N PRO A 55 -3.12 9.00 7.50
CA PRO A 55 -3.12 8.03 6.38
C PRO A 55 -4.48 7.80 5.73
N PHE A 56 -5.59 7.98 6.45
CA PHE A 56 -6.93 7.80 5.88
C PHE A 56 -7.28 8.95 4.92
N THR A 57 -7.02 10.19 5.32
CA THR A 57 -7.26 11.38 4.48
C THR A 57 -6.28 11.44 3.31
N GLY A 58 -5.00 11.07 3.54
CA GLY A 58 -4.00 10.97 2.48
C GLY A 58 -4.38 9.96 1.41
N ALA A 59 -4.88 8.79 1.80
CA ALA A 59 -5.38 7.80 0.86
C ALA A 59 -6.52 8.33 -0.02
N GLN A 60 -7.45 9.12 0.56
CA GLN A 60 -8.56 9.72 -0.20
C GLN A 60 -8.07 10.81 -1.16
N ARG A 61 -7.11 11.65 -0.73
CA ARG A 61 -6.49 12.68 -1.57
C ARG A 61 -5.79 12.04 -2.76
N GLU A 62 -4.92 11.05 -2.52
CA GLU A 62 -4.18 10.35 -3.57
C GLU A 62 -5.11 9.70 -4.61
N LEU A 63 -6.21 9.06 -4.17
CA LEU A 63 -7.21 8.51 -5.09
C LEU A 63 -7.83 9.57 -5.99
N LEU A 64 -8.10 10.77 -5.45
CA LEU A 64 -8.67 11.86 -6.22
C LEU A 64 -7.63 12.46 -7.18
N GLU A 65 -6.40 12.66 -6.72
CA GLU A 65 -5.32 13.29 -7.49
C GLU A 65 -4.78 12.37 -8.59
N GLU A 66 -4.52 11.10 -8.25
CA GLU A 66 -3.93 10.15 -9.20
C GLU A 66 -4.95 9.47 -10.11
N ALA A 67 -6.16 9.19 -9.61
CA ALA A 67 -7.14 8.40 -10.32
C ALA A 67 -8.46 9.13 -10.63
N GLY A 68 -8.72 10.30 -10.06
CA GLY A 68 -9.96 11.06 -10.28
C GLY A 68 -11.20 10.46 -9.63
N ILE A 69 -11.05 9.50 -8.72
CA ILE A 69 -12.18 8.76 -8.14
C ILE A 69 -12.36 9.04 -6.65
N LYS A 70 -13.58 8.77 -6.18
CA LYS A 70 -13.96 8.74 -4.77
C LYS A 70 -14.39 7.32 -4.39
N VAL A 71 -14.20 7.00 -3.12
CA VAL A 71 -14.53 5.68 -2.56
C VAL A 71 -15.40 5.80 -1.32
N LYS A 72 -16.06 4.69 -0.99
CA LYS A 72 -16.85 4.52 0.23
C LYS A 72 -16.45 3.23 0.95
N ASN A 73 -16.95 3.05 2.18
CA ASN A 73 -16.67 1.87 3.00
C ASN A 73 -15.16 1.59 3.17
N MET A 74 -14.34 2.64 3.20
CA MET A 74 -12.88 2.49 3.32
C MET A 74 -12.51 2.00 4.72
N ARG A 75 -11.73 0.91 4.79
CA ARG A 75 -11.28 0.30 6.04
C ARG A 75 -9.82 -0.13 5.95
N LEU A 76 -9.13 -0.13 7.08
CA LEU A 76 -7.74 -0.54 7.18
C LEU A 76 -7.63 -2.06 7.20
N GLU A 77 -6.88 -2.62 6.25
CA GLU A 77 -6.67 -4.06 6.12
C GLU A 77 -5.25 -4.49 6.52
N ALA A 78 -4.24 -3.65 6.23
CA ALA A 78 -2.88 -3.99 6.60
C ALA A 78 -2.04 -2.76 6.93
N VAL A 79 -1.08 -2.94 7.82
CA VAL A 79 0.01 -1.99 8.11
C VAL A 79 1.33 -2.71 7.86
N ILE A 80 2.14 -2.15 6.95
CA ILE A 80 3.41 -2.75 6.56
C ILE A 80 4.56 -1.84 6.97
N MET A 81 5.54 -2.41 7.66
CA MET A 81 6.83 -1.78 7.87
C MET A 81 7.83 -2.37 6.86
N GLU A 82 8.31 -1.54 5.94
CA GLU A 82 9.43 -1.88 5.06
C GLU A 82 10.72 -1.31 5.61
N ILE A 83 11.67 -2.20 5.91
CA ILE A 83 12.98 -1.83 6.46
C ILE A 83 14.00 -1.84 5.34
N LYS A 84 14.60 -0.68 5.08
CA LYS A 84 15.58 -0.44 4.02
C LYS A 84 15.08 -0.85 2.62
N PRO A 85 13.89 -0.39 2.19
CA PRO A 85 13.33 -0.79 0.89
C PRO A 85 14.11 -0.21 -0.29
N VAL A 86 14.80 0.92 -0.09
CA VAL A 86 15.59 1.60 -1.13
C VAL A 86 17.07 1.59 -0.74
N LYS A 87 17.90 1.18 -1.68
CA LYS A 87 19.36 1.18 -1.50
C LYS A 87 19.86 2.59 -1.22
N ASP A 88 20.81 2.71 -0.30
CA ASP A 88 21.46 3.95 0.10
C ASP A 88 20.52 5.03 0.70
N ASP A 89 19.25 4.67 1.00
CA ASP A 89 18.32 5.50 1.79
C ASP A 89 18.23 4.95 3.22
N ASP A 90 18.35 5.85 4.20
CA ASP A 90 18.28 5.51 5.63
C ASP A 90 16.84 5.52 6.18
N LYS A 91 15.85 5.72 5.31
CA LYS A 91 14.44 5.75 5.67
C LYS A 91 13.81 4.38 5.55
N ASN A 92 12.96 4.07 6.51
CA ASN A 92 12.01 2.99 6.43
C ASN A 92 10.67 3.50 5.90
N TRP A 93 9.84 2.62 5.39
CA TRP A 93 8.50 2.99 4.93
C TRP A 93 7.47 2.35 5.83
N LEU A 94 6.49 3.14 6.28
CA LEU A 94 5.31 2.68 6.99
C LEU A 94 4.11 2.86 6.08
N ILE A 95 3.54 1.75 5.63
CA ILE A 95 2.53 1.73 4.59
C ILE A 95 1.20 1.24 5.15
N PHE A 96 0.17 2.04 5.00
CA PHE A 96 -1.21 1.73 5.36
C PHE A 96 -1.94 1.26 4.09
N HIS A 97 -2.43 0.02 4.10
CA HIS A 97 -3.24 -0.53 3.02
C HIS A 97 -4.70 -0.56 3.42
N PHE A 98 -5.49 0.19 2.69
CA PHE A 98 -6.93 0.21 2.83
C PHE A 98 -7.61 -0.63 1.74
N PHE A 99 -8.78 -1.12 2.04
CA PHE A 99 -9.75 -1.62 1.09
C PHE A 99 -10.91 -0.63 1.03
N ALA A 100 -11.49 -0.43 -0.15
CA ALA A 100 -12.66 0.42 -0.32
C ALA A 100 -13.52 -0.03 -1.51
N ASP A 101 -14.79 0.35 -1.49
CA ASP A 101 -15.67 0.25 -2.64
C ASP A 101 -15.62 1.55 -3.46
N TYR A 102 -15.59 1.42 -4.79
CA TYR A 102 -15.76 2.58 -5.68
C TYR A 102 -17.09 3.27 -5.38
N ASP A 103 -17.05 4.59 -5.37
CA ASP A 103 -18.24 5.41 -5.18
C ASP A 103 -18.61 6.21 -6.44
N SER A 104 -17.68 7.08 -6.89
CA SER A 104 -17.94 8.01 -8.01
C SER A 104 -16.63 8.50 -8.63
N GLY A 105 -16.76 9.23 -9.76
CA GLY A 105 -15.65 9.84 -10.48
C GLY A 105 -15.30 9.06 -11.74
N ASP A 106 -14.47 9.68 -12.59
CA ASP A 106 -13.98 9.09 -13.84
C ASP A 106 -12.44 8.98 -13.77
N LEU A 107 -11.91 7.87 -14.27
CA LEU A 107 -10.47 7.68 -14.29
C LEU A 107 -9.79 8.75 -15.15
N ILE A 108 -8.76 9.35 -14.60
CA ILE A 108 -7.90 10.30 -15.30
C ILE A 108 -6.61 9.61 -15.76
N THR A 109 -5.94 10.21 -16.73
CA THR A 109 -4.61 9.74 -17.15
C THR A 109 -3.58 10.13 -16.10
N THR A 110 -2.69 9.19 -15.75
CA THR A 110 -1.59 9.42 -14.81
C THR A 110 -0.24 9.01 -15.40
N GLU A 111 0.83 9.69 -15.00
CA GLU A 111 2.21 9.30 -15.34
C GLU A 111 2.73 8.15 -14.47
N GLU A 112 1.99 7.81 -13.40
CA GLU A 112 2.34 6.72 -12.48
C GLU A 112 2.27 5.35 -13.14
N GLY A 113 1.38 5.18 -14.14
CA GLY A 113 1.18 3.93 -14.85
C GLY A 113 -0.17 3.84 -15.56
N GLU A 114 -0.65 2.64 -15.71
CA GLU A 114 -1.92 2.30 -16.36
C GLU A 114 -2.89 1.67 -15.36
N PHE A 115 -4.13 2.16 -15.31
CA PHE A 115 -5.17 1.54 -14.50
C PHE A 115 -5.68 0.26 -15.13
N VAL A 116 -5.79 -0.79 -14.32
CA VAL A 116 -6.28 -2.10 -14.74
C VAL A 116 -7.37 -2.59 -13.80
N TYR A 117 -8.40 -3.24 -14.37
CA TYR A 117 -9.45 -3.91 -13.61
C TYR A 117 -9.20 -5.42 -13.63
N LEU A 118 -8.87 -5.99 -12.49
CA LEU A 118 -8.49 -7.40 -12.35
C LEU A 118 -9.44 -8.14 -11.41
N SER A 119 -9.82 -9.35 -11.76
CA SER A 119 -10.45 -10.30 -10.83
C SER A 119 -9.42 -10.85 -9.84
N ILE A 120 -9.87 -11.53 -8.80
CA ILE A 120 -8.98 -12.19 -7.81
C ILE A 120 -8.06 -13.19 -8.51
N GLU A 121 -8.59 -13.98 -9.45
CA GLU A 121 -7.84 -14.98 -10.20
C GLU A 121 -6.80 -14.33 -11.13
N GLU A 122 -7.14 -13.18 -11.71
CA GLU A 122 -6.22 -12.43 -12.56
C GLU A 122 -5.09 -11.81 -11.74
N ILE A 123 -5.39 -11.24 -10.55
CA ILE A 123 -4.39 -10.67 -9.63
C ILE A 123 -3.36 -11.73 -9.22
N SER A 124 -3.80 -12.97 -8.94
CA SER A 124 -2.90 -14.04 -8.52
C SER A 124 -1.83 -14.42 -9.54
N LYS A 125 -2.03 -14.05 -10.81
CA LYS A 125 -1.13 -14.32 -11.94
C LYS A 125 -0.22 -13.14 -12.29
N GLN A 126 -0.42 -12.00 -11.61
CA GLN A 126 0.37 -10.79 -11.86
C GLN A 126 1.67 -10.77 -11.04
N ASP A 127 2.62 -10.01 -11.53
CA ASP A 127 3.75 -9.61 -10.72
C ASP A 127 3.31 -8.45 -9.81
N LEU A 128 3.24 -8.74 -8.51
CA LEU A 128 2.79 -7.80 -7.51
C LEU A 128 3.97 -7.11 -6.85
N PHE A 129 3.74 -5.88 -6.40
CA PHE A 129 4.72 -5.16 -5.60
C PHE A 129 5.19 -6.05 -4.42
N PRO A 130 6.50 -6.10 -4.10
CA PRO A 130 7.06 -7.11 -3.18
C PRO A 130 6.38 -7.20 -1.83
N SER A 131 6.04 -6.08 -1.20
CA SER A 131 5.36 -6.07 0.10
C SER A 131 3.84 -6.34 0.01
N VAL A 132 3.25 -6.20 -1.17
CA VAL A 132 1.82 -6.52 -1.40
C VAL A 132 1.59 -8.02 -1.52
N LYS A 133 2.51 -8.72 -2.17
CA LYS A 133 2.39 -10.16 -2.47
C LYS A 133 2.03 -11.03 -1.25
N PRO A 134 2.69 -10.89 -0.08
CA PRO A 134 2.39 -11.74 1.09
C PRO A 134 1.07 -11.40 1.80
N ILE A 135 0.49 -10.24 1.54
CA ILE A 135 -0.74 -9.79 2.22
C ILE A 135 -1.98 -9.80 1.31
N ILE A 136 -1.79 -9.99 -0.01
CA ILE A 136 -2.86 -9.85 -0.99
C ILE A 136 -4.05 -10.78 -0.70
N GLY A 137 -3.81 -12.01 -0.27
CA GLY A 137 -4.86 -12.96 0.07
C GLY A 137 -5.75 -12.48 1.22
N HIS A 138 -5.19 -11.77 2.20
CA HIS A 138 -5.95 -11.17 3.30
C HIS A 138 -6.78 -9.98 2.81
N ILE A 139 -6.20 -9.13 1.97
CA ILE A 139 -6.89 -7.94 1.46
C ILE A 139 -8.06 -8.29 0.54
N LEU A 140 -7.88 -9.29 -0.32
CA LEU A 140 -8.94 -9.71 -1.26
C LEU A 140 -10.06 -10.51 -0.62
N ASN A 141 -9.77 -11.18 0.51
CA ASN A 141 -10.74 -11.90 1.33
C ASN A 141 -10.66 -11.37 2.76
N PRO A 142 -11.15 -10.16 2.99
CA PRO A 142 -11.03 -9.55 4.30
C PRO A 142 -11.84 -10.34 5.31
N ASN A 143 -11.13 -11.15 6.06
CA ASN A 143 -11.60 -11.73 7.31
C ASN A 143 -11.28 -10.75 8.42
N ASP A 144 -11.92 -10.95 9.56
CA ASP A 144 -11.82 -10.07 10.71
C ASP A 144 -10.36 -9.75 11.09
N GLY A 145 -10.05 -8.47 11.17
CA GLY A 145 -8.79 -7.95 11.69
C GLY A 145 -7.84 -7.32 10.68
N THR A 146 -6.86 -6.61 11.22
CA THR A 146 -5.80 -5.93 10.46
C THR A 146 -4.50 -6.72 10.51
N VAL A 147 -3.87 -6.91 9.37
CA VAL A 147 -2.54 -7.54 9.28
C VAL A 147 -1.45 -6.52 9.59
N PHE A 148 -0.56 -6.86 10.51
CA PHE A 148 0.71 -6.16 10.69
C PHE A 148 1.82 -7.00 10.06
N PHE A 149 2.58 -6.41 9.16
CA PHE A 149 3.60 -7.11 8.41
C PHE A 149 4.90 -6.30 8.42
N THR A 150 6.01 -6.98 8.63
CA THR A 150 7.35 -6.38 8.50
C THR A 150 8.12 -7.12 7.45
N VAL A 151 8.79 -6.39 6.58
CA VAL A 151 9.68 -6.92 5.55
C VAL A 151 11.01 -6.17 5.58
N THR A 152 12.11 -6.91 5.57
CA THR A 152 13.47 -6.35 5.56
C THR A 152 14.13 -6.67 4.23
N TYR A 153 14.74 -5.68 3.62
CA TYR A 153 15.48 -5.81 2.37
C TYR A 153 16.99 -5.71 2.62
N ASN A 154 17.77 -6.45 1.83
CA ASN A 154 19.21 -6.26 1.78
C ASN A 154 19.60 -5.13 0.82
N GLU A 155 20.90 -4.85 0.74
CA GLU A 155 21.47 -3.79 -0.13
C GLU A 155 21.18 -3.99 -1.63
N ASN A 156 20.77 -5.18 -2.05
CA ASN A 156 20.39 -5.49 -3.43
C ASN A 156 18.87 -5.42 -3.66
N GLY A 157 18.10 -4.94 -2.66
CA GLY A 157 16.64 -4.84 -2.73
C GLY A 157 15.93 -6.21 -2.64
N LYS A 158 16.63 -7.25 -2.19
CA LYS A 158 16.04 -8.57 -2.01
C LYS A 158 15.54 -8.74 -0.58
N VAL A 159 14.35 -9.29 -0.43
CA VAL A 159 13.76 -9.63 0.87
C VAL A 159 14.62 -10.69 1.58
N ILE A 160 15.01 -10.42 2.82
CA ILE A 160 15.82 -11.30 3.67
C ILE A 160 15.10 -11.75 4.92
N GLU A 161 14.08 -11.02 5.37
CA GLU A 161 13.32 -11.34 6.57
C GLU A 161 11.88 -10.87 6.43
N GLN A 162 10.94 -11.64 6.97
CA GLN A 162 9.52 -11.32 7.01
C GLN A 162 8.91 -11.76 8.35
N SER A 163 8.01 -10.94 8.88
CA SER A 163 7.15 -11.31 10.01
C SER A 163 5.73 -10.87 9.76
N LYS A 164 4.76 -11.65 10.25
CA LYS A 164 3.33 -11.38 10.08
C LYS A 164 2.61 -11.59 11.40
N SER A 165 1.79 -10.61 11.78
CA SER A 165 0.84 -10.71 12.89
C SER A 165 -0.54 -10.28 12.41
N ILE A 166 -1.58 -10.92 12.91
CA ILE A 166 -2.97 -10.56 12.60
C ILE A 166 -3.63 -10.16 13.93
N ASN A 167 -4.13 -8.94 13.97
CA ASN A 167 -4.94 -8.48 15.08
C ASN A 167 -6.41 -8.76 14.75
N LEU A 168 -6.98 -9.79 15.39
CA LEU A 168 -8.39 -10.11 15.24
C LEU A 168 -9.19 -9.12 16.10
N CYS A 169 -10.13 -8.39 15.52
CA CYS A 169 -11.15 -7.72 16.28
C CYS A 169 -12.05 -8.81 16.90
N ILE A 170 -11.86 -9.08 18.19
CA ILE A 170 -12.82 -9.87 18.95
C ILE A 170 -13.95 -8.91 19.28
N VAL A 171 -15.08 -9.04 18.59
CA VAL A 171 -16.33 -8.35 18.89
C VAL A 171 -17.06 -9.11 19.99
#